data_a1069fb26cc26c085892ae4b226e78d1
#
_entry.id   a1069fb26cc26c085892ae4b226e78d1
#
_cell.length_a   1.000
_cell.length_b   1.000
_cell.length_c   1.000
_cell.angle_alpha   90.00
_cell.angle_beta   90.00
_cell.angle_gamma   90.00
#
_symmetry.space_group_name_H-M   'P 1'
#
loop_
_entity.id
_entity.type
_entity.pdbx_description
1 polymer ?
#
loop_
_entity_poly.entity_id
_entity_poly.type
_entity_poly.pdbx_seq_one_letter_code
_entity_poly.pdbx_strand_id
1 'polypeptide(L)'
;MTEPGRIERSSPDWPERLDHLESPPAGLWQLGRVGPAQPCVAIVGSRRATFGGVEIASSIARDLAAAGIQVVSGMALGIDAAAHIGALEAGGSTVAVLGCGIDICYPSRHAELRQRIIANGSLITEEPAGTPPFKHNFPKRNRIIAALAQAVVVVEATERSGALSTARWAADLGREVLAVPGSIRARQSSGTNLLIRDGVRPFLGLGDLFDAVPELRTAVPQTTLDFVQARPGGGIERFSPPLREILARMGTQPVHPDQVGAALGLSPALVASRLGALELAGAVMSLPGGLVARTV
;
A
#
# COMPACT_ATOMS: atom_id res chain seq x y z
N MET A 1 -20.04 -6.52 -19.75
CA MET A 1 -18.75 -6.98 -19.17
C MET A 1 -17.68 -6.66 -20.20
N THR A 2 -16.61 -6.00 -19.81
CA THR A 2 -15.50 -5.69 -20.71
C THR A 2 -14.80 -7.02 -21.06
N GLU A 3 -14.64 -7.31 -22.34
CA GLU A 3 -13.87 -8.49 -22.79
C GLU A 3 -12.38 -8.24 -22.57
N PRO A 4 -11.59 -9.29 -22.28
CA PRO A 4 -10.15 -9.15 -22.15
C PRO A 4 -9.54 -8.70 -23.49
N GLY A 5 -8.82 -7.58 -23.45
CA GLY A 5 -7.98 -7.13 -24.57
C GLY A 5 -6.58 -7.71 -24.47
N ARG A 6 -5.84 -7.68 -25.59
CA ARG A 6 -4.41 -7.99 -25.60
C ARG A 6 -3.63 -6.76 -26.04
N ILE A 7 -2.65 -6.36 -25.24
CA ILE A 7 -1.72 -5.29 -25.53
C ILE A 7 -0.46 -5.93 -26.09
N GLU A 8 -0.22 -5.74 -27.38
CA GLU A 8 1.00 -6.19 -28.03
C GLU A 8 2.13 -5.17 -27.79
N ARG A 9 3.37 -5.62 -27.86
CA ARG A 9 4.52 -4.74 -27.65
C ARG A 9 4.61 -3.58 -28.66
N SER A 10 4.01 -3.74 -29.85
CA SER A 10 3.90 -2.67 -30.86
C SER A 10 2.71 -1.74 -30.67
N SER A 11 1.85 -1.99 -29.68
CA SER A 11 0.69 -1.16 -29.40
C SER A 11 1.09 0.19 -28.79
N PRO A 12 0.39 1.30 -29.14
CA PRO A 12 0.54 2.57 -28.44
C PRO A 12 0.24 2.50 -26.94
N ASP A 13 -0.56 1.51 -26.52
CA ASP A 13 -0.91 1.29 -25.11
C ASP A 13 0.15 0.43 -24.36
N TRP A 14 1.24 0.04 -25.05
CA TRP A 14 2.29 -0.72 -24.43
C TRP A 14 3.03 0.10 -23.38
N PRO A 15 3.19 -0.41 -22.15
CA PRO A 15 3.98 0.27 -21.13
C PRO A 15 5.47 0.23 -21.47
N GLU A 16 6.02 1.29 -22.03
CA GLU A 16 7.43 1.38 -22.45
C GLU A 16 8.42 0.94 -21.35
N ARG A 17 8.06 1.12 -20.09
CA ARG A 17 8.88 0.69 -18.95
C ARG A 17 9.13 -0.81 -18.90
N LEU A 18 8.28 -1.62 -19.51
CA LEU A 18 8.49 -3.07 -19.63
C LEU A 18 9.66 -3.43 -20.54
N ASP A 19 10.03 -2.54 -21.45
CA ASP A 19 11.18 -2.74 -22.35
C ASP A 19 12.52 -2.63 -21.62
N HIS A 20 12.54 -2.12 -20.39
CA HIS A 20 13.73 -2.13 -19.53
C HIS A 20 14.02 -3.51 -18.92
N LEU A 21 13.08 -4.45 -19.00
CA LEU A 21 13.32 -5.83 -18.57
C LEU A 21 14.28 -6.53 -19.55
N GLU A 22 15.19 -7.33 -19.04
CA GLU A 22 16.06 -8.19 -19.84
C GLU A 22 15.23 -9.14 -20.75
N SER A 23 14.11 -9.63 -20.22
CA SER A 23 13.14 -10.46 -20.94
C SER A 23 11.74 -9.86 -20.80
N PRO A 24 11.37 -8.87 -21.64
CA PRO A 24 10.03 -8.30 -21.65
C PRO A 24 8.98 -9.36 -22.01
N PRO A 25 7.74 -9.24 -21.51
CA PRO A 25 6.66 -10.09 -21.97
C PRO A 25 6.37 -9.82 -23.46
N ALA A 26 6.01 -10.86 -24.21
CA ALA A 26 5.66 -10.73 -25.63
C ALA A 26 4.38 -9.92 -25.86
N GLY A 27 3.52 -9.85 -24.86
CA GLY A 27 2.28 -9.08 -24.81
C GLY A 27 1.64 -9.27 -23.44
N LEU A 28 0.62 -8.45 -23.16
CA LEU A 28 -0.14 -8.52 -21.92
C LEU A 28 -1.62 -8.70 -22.23
N TRP A 29 -2.26 -9.59 -21.51
CA TRP A 29 -3.72 -9.61 -21.41
C TRP A 29 -4.16 -8.55 -20.43
N GLN A 30 -5.18 -7.79 -20.77
CA GLN A 30 -5.75 -6.71 -19.94
C GLN A 30 -7.26 -6.86 -19.82
N LEU A 31 -7.76 -6.60 -18.62
CA LEU A 31 -9.18 -6.48 -18.34
C LEU A 31 -9.41 -5.26 -17.43
N GLY A 32 -10.20 -4.29 -17.91
CA GLY A 32 -10.42 -2.99 -17.25
C GLY A 32 -10.08 -1.81 -18.16
N ARG A 33 -10.15 -0.59 -17.63
CA ARG A 33 -10.15 0.63 -18.43
C ARG A 33 -8.86 1.44 -18.43
N VAL A 34 -7.98 1.19 -17.46
CA VAL A 34 -6.86 2.13 -17.21
C VAL A 34 -5.56 1.53 -17.69
N GLY A 35 -4.97 2.15 -18.68
CA GLY A 35 -3.61 1.86 -19.10
C GLY A 35 -2.57 2.39 -18.10
N PRO A 36 -1.33 1.91 -18.19
CA PRO A 36 -0.22 2.30 -17.30
C PRO A 36 0.45 3.64 -17.66
N ALA A 37 -0.23 4.53 -18.36
CA ALA A 37 0.30 5.83 -18.79
C ALA A 37 0.37 6.89 -17.67
N GLN A 38 -0.15 6.61 -16.48
CA GLN A 38 -0.10 7.52 -15.33
C GLN A 38 1.13 7.20 -14.46
N PRO A 39 1.66 8.19 -13.70
CA PRO A 39 2.69 7.90 -12.73
C PRO A 39 2.17 6.83 -11.76
N CYS A 40 2.98 5.80 -11.51
CA CYS A 40 2.56 4.69 -10.67
C CYS A 40 3.65 4.24 -9.69
N VAL A 41 3.19 3.79 -8.53
CA VAL A 41 4.02 3.28 -7.44
C VAL A 41 3.54 1.88 -7.07
N ALA A 42 4.47 0.94 -6.93
CA ALA A 42 4.14 -0.39 -6.47
C ALA A 42 4.12 -0.45 -4.94
N ILE A 43 3.08 -1.06 -4.38
CA ILE A 43 3.01 -1.40 -2.95
C ILE A 43 2.97 -2.91 -2.84
N VAL A 44 3.94 -3.49 -2.13
CA VAL A 44 4.06 -4.93 -2.00
C VAL A 44 4.39 -5.35 -0.56
N GLY A 45 4.10 -6.60 -0.22
CA GLY A 45 4.46 -7.07 1.11
C GLY A 45 3.95 -8.46 1.46
N SER A 46 3.84 -8.70 2.75
CA SER A 46 3.46 -9.99 3.33
C SER A 46 2.04 -10.40 2.94
N ARG A 47 1.88 -11.67 2.55
CA ARG A 47 0.55 -12.31 2.40
C ARG A 47 -0.12 -12.62 3.74
N ARG A 48 0.65 -12.59 4.82
CA ARG A 48 0.22 -12.79 6.22
C ARG A 48 0.53 -11.50 6.98
N ALA A 49 0.01 -10.38 6.47
CA ALA A 49 0.21 -9.07 7.05
C ALA A 49 -0.40 -8.98 8.45
N THR A 50 0.21 -8.15 9.28
CA THR A 50 -0.39 -7.74 10.55
C THR A 50 -1.53 -6.75 10.28
N PHE A 51 -2.38 -6.51 11.28
CA PHE A 51 -3.39 -5.46 11.20
C PHE A 51 -2.76 -4.10 10.90
N GLY A 52 -1.68 -3.74 11.61
CA GLY A 52 -0.95 -2.50 11.37
C GLY A 52 -0.36 -2.41 9.96
N GLY A 53 0.17 -3.53 9.43
CA GLY A 53 0.68 -3.56 8.06
C GLY A 53 -0.42 -3.33 7.01
N VAL A 54 -1.62 -3.90 7.22
CA VAL A 54 -2.79 -3.68 6.37
C VAL A 54 -3.21 -2.21 6.38
N GLU A 55 -3.30 -1.59 7.58
CA GLU A 55 -3.65 -0.18 7.73
C GLU A 55 -2.62 0.74 7.07
N ILE A 56 -1.33 0.48 7.26
CA ILE A 56 -0.25 1.25 6.63
C ILE A 56 -0.34 1.15 5.11
N ALA A 57 -0.47 -0.06 4.55
CA ALA A 57 -0.56 -0.25 3.11
C ALA A 57 -1.78 0.46 2.51
N SER A 58 -2.94 0.37 3.17
CA SER A 58 -4.17 1.05 2.76
C SER A 58 -4.02 2.57 2.85
N SER A 59 -3.39 3.09 3.91
CA SER A 59 -3.14 4.54 4.06
C SER A 59 -2.21 5.05 2.97
N ILE A 60 -1.08 4.39 2.73
CA ILE A 60 -0.14 4.76 1.66
C ILE A 60 -0.86 4.77 0.30
N ALA A 61 -1.66 3.76 0.03
CA ALA A 61 -2.40 3.66 -1.23
C ALA A 61 -3.44 4.77 -1.40
N ARG A 62 -4.16 5.14 -0.32
CA ARG A 62 -5.09 6.28 -0.33
C ARG A 62 -4.37 7.59 -0.63
N ASP A 63 -3.23 7.80 0.01
CA ASP A 63 -2.45 9.02 -0.15
C ASP A 63 -1.87 9.15 -1.55
N LEU A 64 -1.36 8.05 -2.13
CA LEU A 64 -0.93 8.00 -3.53
C LEU A 64 -2.08 8.28 -4.49
N ALA A 65 -3.24 7.63 -4.28
CA ALA A 65 -4.42 7.83 -5.11
C ALA A 65 -4.95 9.27 -5.03
N ALA A 66 -4.99 9.86 -3.83
CA ALA A 66 -5.35 11.26 -3.64
C ALA A 66 -4.37 12.22 -4.34
N ALA A 67 -3.10 11.82 -4.45
CA ALA A 67 -2.09 12.53 -5.23
C ALA A 67 -2.17 12.28 -6.75
N GLY A 68 -3.13 11.50 -7.23
CA GLY A 68 -3.25 11.14 -8.65
C GLY A 68 -2.24 10.10 -9.13
N ILE A 69 -1.55 9.42 -8.20
CA ILE A 69 -0.57 8.38 -8.50
C ILE A 69 -1.26 7.01 -8.47
N GLN A 70 -1.12 6.27 -9.56
CA GLN A 70 -1.69 4.94 -9.67
C GLN A 70 -0.96 3.93 -8.79
N VAL A 71 -1.70 3.06 -8.11
CA VAL A 71 -1.13 1.98 -7.31
C VAL A 71 -1.02 0.70 -8.14
N VAL A 72 0.17 0.10 -8.17
CA VAL A 72 0.41 -1.21 -8.79
C VAL A 72 0.69 -2.25 -7.71
N SER A 73 0.04 -3.41 -7.80
CA SER A 73 0.32 -4.52 -6.89
C SER A 73 -0.06 -5.88 -7.51
N GLY A 74 0.02 -6.95 -6.74
CA GLY A 74 -0.15 -8.32 -7.26
C GLY A 74 -1.45 -9.01 -6.89
N MET A 75 -2.41 -8.32 -6.29
CA MET A 75 -3.68 -8.88 -5.82
C MET A 75 -3.53 -10.10 -4.88
N ALA A 76 -2.37 -10.28 -4.26
CA ALA A 76 -2.16 -11.31 -3.24
C ALA A 76 -2.91 -10.94 -1.94
N LEU A 77 -3.00 -11.92 -1.01
CA LEU A 77 -3.52 -11.66 0.34
C LEU A 77 -2.65 -10.63 1.07
N GLY A 78 -3.20 -9.95 2.07
CA GLY A 78 -2.47 -9.05 2.95
C GLY A 78 -2.18 -7.70 2.30
N ILE A 79 -0.92 -7.32 2.21
CA ILE A 79 -0.49 -5.98 1.78
C ILE A 79 -0.99 -5.62 0.39
N ASP A 80 -0.89 -6.53 -0.60
CA ASP A 80 -1.32 -6.26 -1.97
C ASP A 80 -2.82 -5.90 -2.03
N ALA A 81 -3.66 -6.70 -1.35
CA ALA A 81 -5.09 -6.44 -1.29
C ALA A 81 -5.41 -5.12 -0.59
N ALA A 82 -4.73 -4.84 0.53
CA ALA A 82 -4.90 -3.58 1.27
C ALA A 82 -4.53 -2.36 0.41
N ALA A 83 -3.47 -2.46 -0.37
CA ALA A 83 -3.05 -1.42 -1.30
C ALA A 83 -4.11 -1.15 -2.38
N HIS A 84 -4.64 -2.20 -3.01
CA HIS A 84 -5.72 -2.03 -3.99
C HIS A 84 -6.98 -1.42 -3.36
N ILE A 85 -7.38 -1.90 -2.18
CA ILE A 85 -8.56 -1.40 -1.46
C ILE A 85 -8.39 0.08 -1.13
N GLY A 86 -7.24 0.48 -0.56
CA GLY A 86 -6.97 1.86 -0.19
C GLY A 86 -7.01 2.82 -1.39
N ALA A 87 -6.42 2.42 -2.52
CA ALA A 87 -6.47 3.21 -3.75
C ALA A 87 -7.91 3.41 -4.25
N LEU A 88 -8.71 2.34 -4.25
CA LEU A 88 -10.11 2.37 -4.70
C LEU A 88 -11.01 3.18 -3.76
N GLU A 89 -10.76 3.13 -2.45
CA GLU A 89 -11.51 3.92 -1.45
C GLU A 89 -11.28 5.43 -1.59
N ALA A 90 -10.11 5.82 -2.06
CA ALA A 90 -9.80 7.22 -2.37
C ALA A 90 -10.28 7.66 -3.78
N GLY A 91 -10.99 6.80 -4.51
CA GLY A 91 -11.45 7.09 -5.86
C GLY A 91 -10.34 7.05 -6.92
N GLY A 92 -9.16 6.57 -6.58
CA GLY A 92 -8.04 6.42 -7.51
C GLY A 92 -8.09 5.13 -8.33
N SER A 93 -7.15 5.01 -9.26
CA SER A 93 -7.00 3.81 -10.09
C SER A 93 -5.90 2.89 -9.56
N THR A 94 -6.06 1.60 -9.83
CA THR A 94 -5.07 0.61 -9.45
C THR A 94 -4.91 -0.49 -10.50
N VAL A 95 -3.69 -0.99 -10.66
CA VAL A 95 -3.36 -2.08 -11.58
C VAL A 95 -2.95 -3.32 -10.80
N ALA A 96 -3.66 -4.41 -11.01
CA ALA A 96 -3.31 -5.70 -10.45
C ALA A 96 -2.60 -6.55 -11.52
N VAL A 97 -1.34 -6.88 -11.28
CA VAL A 97 -0.59 -7.81 -12.12
C VAL A 97 -0.84 -9.21 -11.61
N LEU A 98 -1.28 -10.13 -12.47
CA LEU A 98 -1.63 -11.49 -12.07
C LEU A 98 -0.53 -12.49 -12.44
N GLY A 99 -0.44 -13.60 -11.72
CA GLY A 99 0.42 -14.74 -12.01
C GLY A 99 -0.38 -15.96 -12.54
N CYS A 100 -1.55 -15.71 -13.13
CA CYS A 100 -2.44 -16.70 -13.73
C CYS A 100 -3.17 -16.07 -14.90
N GLY A 101 -3.96 -16.85 -15.64
CA GLY A 101 -4.80 -16.34 -16.72
C GLY A 101 -5.74 -15.23 -16.26
N ILE A 102 -6.02 -14.29 -17.17
CA ILE A 102 -6.85 -13.11 -16.90
C ILE A 102 -8.27 -13.47 -16.47
N ASP A 103 -8.76 -14.62 -16.86
CA ASP A 103 -10.07 -15.22 -16.56
C ASP A 103 -10.14 -15.83 -15.17
N ILE A 104 -9.00 -16.10 -14.55
CA ILE A 104 -8.89 -16.79 -13.26
C ILE A 104 -8.83 -15.80 -12.10
N CYS A 105 -9.72 -15.94 -11.12
CA CYS A 105 -9.66 -15.18 -9.87
C CYS A 105 -8.82 -15.91 -8.82
N TYR A 106 -7.62 -15.38 -8.57
CA TYR A 106 -6.76 -15.91 -7.52
C TYR A 106 -6.17 -14.81 -6.63
N PRO A 107 -6.31 -14.91 -5.32
CA PRO A 107 -7.07 -15.92 -4.57
C PRO A 107 -8.59 -15.76 -4.77
N SER A 108 -9.35 -16.86 -4.71
CA SER A 108 -10.80 -16.86 -4.99
C SER A 108 -11.62 -15.93 -4.09
N ARG A 109 -11.15 -15.69 -2.85
CA ARG A 109 -11.78 -14.76 -1.91
C ARG A 109 -11.71 -13.29 -2.35
N HIS A 110 -10.90 -12.94 -3.34
CA HIS A 110 -10.78 -11.59 -3.90
C HIS A 110 -11.71 -11.35 -5.09
N ALA A 111 -12.77 -12.14 -5.26
CA ALA A 111 -13.71 -11.99 -6.36
C ALA A 111 -14.35 -10.58 -6.40
N GLU A 112 -14.77 -10.05 -5.26
CA GLU A 112 -15.31 -8.71 -5.15
C GLU A 112 -14.24 -7.64 -5.44
N LEU A 113 -13.05 -7.75 -4.82
CA LEU A 113 -11.94 -6.84 -5.06
C LEU A 113 -11.56 -6.83 -6.55
N ARG A 114 -11.51 -7.99 -7.20
CA ARG A 114 -11.28 -8.12 -8.63
C ARG A 114 -12.26 -7.29 -9.45
N GLN A 115 -13.55 -7.34 -9.16
CA GLN A 115 -14.57 -6.55 -9.87
C GLN A 115 -14.38 -5.06 -9.64
N ARG A 116 -14.08 -4.64 -8.42
CA ARG A 116 -13.79 -3.24 -8.10
C ARG A 116 -12.57 -2.71 -8.85
N ILE A 117 -11.51 -3.54 -8.97
CA ILE A 117 -10.30 -3.19 -9.74
C ILE A 117 -10.64 -3.05 -11.24
N ILE A 118 -11.41 -3.97 -11.82
CA ILE A 118 -11.83 -3.90 -13.23
C ILE A 118 -12.62 -2.63 -13.52
N ALA A 119 -13.48 -2.22 -12.60
CA ALA A 119 -14.33 -1.03 -12.76
C ALA A 119 -13.53 0.28 -12.74
N ASN A 120 -12.45 0.37 -11.94
CA ASN A 120 -11.73 1.62 -11.66
C ASN A 120 -10.22 1.56 -11.99
N GLY A 121 -9.77 0.50 -12.62
CA GLY A 121 -8.38 0.26 -12.96
C GLY A 121 -8.26 -0.86 -13.99
N SER A 122 -7.28 -1.75 -13.81
CA SER A 122 -7.13 -2.92 -14.66
C SER A 122 -6.46 -4.11 -13.98
N LEU A 123 -6.77 -5.28 -14.49
CA LEU A 123 -6.01 -6.50 -14.30
C LEU A 123 -5.12 -6.68 -15.51
N ILE A 124 -3.88 -7.07 -15.32
CA ILE A 124 -2.96 -7.42 -16.41
C ILE A 124 -2.22 -8.72 -16.09
N THR A 125 -1.88 -9.47 -17.13
CA THR A 125 -1.05 -10.68 -17.01
C THR A 125 -0.36 -11.02 -18.32
N GLU A 126 0.81 -11.65 -18.24
CA GLU A 126 1.46 -12.24 -19.40
C GLU A 126 0.98 -13.67 -19.69
N GLU A 127 0.28 -14.28 -18.74
CA GLU A 127 -0.16 -15.67 -18.83
C GLU A 127 -1.42 -15.79 -19.71
N PRO A 128 -1.48 -16.76 -20.64
CA PRO A 128 -2.68 -17.02 -21.43
C PRO A 128 -3.92 -17.32 -20.57
N ALA A 129 -5.10 -17.06 -21.12
CA ALA A 129 -6.37 -17.46 -20.49
C ALA A 129 -6.36 -18.97 -20.17
N GLY A 130 -6.97 -19.35 -19.05
CA GLY A 130 -6.99 -20.72 -18.55
C GLY A 130 -5.72 -21.15 -17.80
N THR A 131 -4.65 -20.33 -17.76
CA THR A 131 -3.41 -20.69 -17.04
C THR A 131 -3.64 -20.69 -15.52
N PRO A 132 -3.50 -21.85 -14.84
CA PRO A 132 -3.68 -21.93 -13.39
C PRO A 132 -2.63 -21.10 -12.61
N PRO A 133 -2.89 -20.79 -11.33
CA PRO A 133 -1.97 -20.02 -10.48
C PRO A 133 -0.77 -20.88 -10.02
N PHE A 134 0.10 -21.26 -10.93
CA PHE A 134 1.30 -22.01 -10.61
C PHE A 134 2.27 -21.22 -9.74
N LYS A 135 2.91 -21.90 -8.77
CA LYS A 135 3.79 -21.24 -7.78
C LYS A 135 4.94 -20.46 -8.42
N HIS A 136 5.49 -20.95 -9.53
CA HIS A 136 6.61 -20.31 -10.24
C HIS A 136 6.20 -19.05 -11.02
N ASN A 137 4.92 -18.88 -11.37
CA ASN A 137 4.44 -17.68 -12.06
C ASN A 137 4.47 -16.44 -11.19
N PHE A 138 4.32 -16.58 -9.86
CA PHE A 138 4.29 -15.41 -8.96
C PHE A 138 5.64 -14.68 -8.89
N PRO A 139 6.79 -15.35 -8.67
CA PRO A 139 8.09 -14.69 -8.76
C PRO A 139 8.38 -14.11 -10.15
N LYS A 140 8.02 -14.83 -11.23
CA LYS A 140 8.15 -14.37 -12.60
C LYS A 140 7.36 -13.09 -12.84
N ARG A 141 6.10 -13.04 -12.41
CA ARG A 141 5.22 -11.88 -12.51
C ARG A 141 5.76 -10.64 -11.78
N ASN A 142 6.46 -10.81 -10.66
CA ASN A 142 6.94 -9.69 -9.84
C ASN A 142 7.85 -8.73 -10.61
N ARG A 143 8.56 -9.19 -11.66
CA ARG A 143 9.34 -8.32 -12.54
C ARG A 143 8.47 -7.30 -13.26
N ILE A 144 7.24 -7.67 -13.61
CA ILE A 144 6.29 -6.78 -14.29
C ILE A 144 5.81 -5.70 -13.31
N ILE A 145 5.51 -6.06 -12.05
CA ILE A 145 5.15 -5.07 -11.01
C ILE A 145 6.27 -4.03 -10.86
N ALA A 146 7.51 -4.50 -10.71
CA ALA A 146 8.67 -3.64 -10.53
C ALA A 146 8.93 -2.75 -11.76
N ALA A 147 8.81 -3.31 -12.96
CA ALA A 147 9.08 -2.59 -14.20
C ALA A 147 8.06 -1.48 -14.47
N LEU A 148 6.78 -1.70 -14.18
CA LEU A 148 5.71 -0.71 -14.36
C LEU A 148 5.88 0.49 -13.43
N ALA A 149 6.36 0.28 -12.22
CA ALA A 149 6.42 1.30 -11.19
C ALA A 149 7.65 2.22 -11.32
N GLN A 150 7.53 3.44 -10.84
CA GLN A 150 8.65 4.38 -10.66
C GLN A 150 9.37 4.12 -9.35
N ALA A 151 8.63 3.64 -8.35
CA ALA A 151 9.18 3.19 -7.08
C ALA A 151 8.40 1.99 -6.53
N VAL A 152 9.04 1.23 -5.65
CA VAL A 152 8.45 0.10 -4.94
C VAL A 152 8.50 0.37 -3.43
N VAL A 153 7.35 0.38 -2.78
CA VAL A 153 7.23 0.47 -1.33
C VAL A 153 6.97 -0.93 -0.76
N VAL A 154 7.87 -1.41 0.07
CA VAL A 154 7.74 -2.69 0.78
C VAL A 154 7.23 -2.42 2.19
N VAL A 155 5.96 -2.81 2.48
CA VAL A 155 5.31 -2.46 3.76
C VAL A 155 5.65 -3.45 4.87
N GLU A 156 5.51 -4.73 4.61
CA GLU A 156 5.92 -5.80 5.51
C GLU A 156 6.53 -6.94 4.72
N ALA A 157 7.63 -7.48 5.21
CA ALA A 157 8.26 -8.67 4.63
C ALA A 157 9.01 -9.45 5.70
N THR A 158 8.91 -10.78 5.68
CA THR A 158 9.88 -11.64 6.35
C THR A 158 11.11 -11.80 5.43
N GLU A 159 12.23 -12.27 5.96
CA GLU A 159 13.48 -12.48 5.19
C GLU A 159 13.31 -13.38 3.95
N ARG A 160 12.30 -14.26 3.95
CA ARG A 160 11.99 -15.17 2.85
C ARG A 160 10.71 -14.77 2.08
N SER A 161 10.29 -13.52 2.22
CA SER A 161 9.08 -13.03 1.54
C SER A 161 9.29 -12.90 0.04
N GLY A 162 8.26 -13.29 -0.74
CA GLY A 162 8.22 -13.03 -2.17
C GLY A 162 8.23 -11.54 -2.53
N ALA A 163 7.84 -10.65 -1.62
CA ALA A 163 7.91 -9.20 -1.83
C ALA A 163 9.36 -8.71 -2.01
N LEU A 164 10.34 -9.37 -1.36
CA LEU A 164 11.76 -9.05 -1.54
C LEU A 164 12.25 -9.33 -2.97
N SER A 165 11.62 -10.26 -3.71
CA SER A 165 11.95 -10.44 -5.12
C SER A 165 11.49 -9.26 -5.98
N THR A 166 10.36 -8.63 -5.64
CA THR A 166 9.91 -7.40 -6.32
C THR A 166 10.88 -6.24 -6.03
N ALA A 167 11.35 -6.11 -4.79
CA ALA A 167 12.34 -5.11 -4.42
C ALA A 167 13.67 -5.29 -5.18
N ARG A 168 14.14 -6.54 -5.34
CA ARG A 168 15.34 -6.84 -6.13
C ARG A 168 15.15 -6.47 -7.61
N TRP A 169 14.05 -6.90 -8.23
CA TRP A 169 13.73 -6.50 -9.59
C TRP A 169 13.69 -4.99 -9.78
N ALA A 170 13.13 -4.26 -8.80
CA ALA A 170 13.10 -2.81 -8.83
C ALA A 170 14.55 -2.23 -8.81
N ALA A 171 15.38 -2.69 -7.90
CA ALA A 171 16.78 -2.27 -7.81
C ALA A 171 17.57 -2.59 -9.09
N ASP A 172 17.42 -3.79 -9.64
CA ASP A 172 18.06 -4.22 -10.90
C ASP A 172 17.63 -3.33 -12.09
N LEU A 173 16.42 -2.80 -12.05
CA LEU A 173 15.88 -1.88 -13.07
C LEU A 173 16.18 -0.39 -12.78
N GLY A 174 16.96 -0.09 -11.74
CA GLY A 174 17.24 1.28 -11.33
C GLY A 174 16.01 2.04 -10.81
N ARG A 175 15.00 1.31 -10.29
CA ARG A 175 13.83 1.91 -9.63
C ARG A 175 14.12 2.11 -8.15
N GLU A 176 13.58 3.18 -7.60
CA GLU A 176 13.69 3.43 -6.17
C GLU A 176 12.92 2.37 -5.36
N VAL A 177 13.56 1.91 -4.30
CA VAL A 177 12.95 1.00 -3.33
C VAL A 177 12.91 1.71 -1.98
N LEU A 178 11.73 1.71 -1.37
CA LEU A 178 11.54 2.20 -0.02
C LEU A 178 10.96 1.08 0.85
N ALA A 179 11.33 1.04 2.11
CA ALA A 179 10.88 0.02 3.04
C ALA A 179 10.29 0.64 4.31
N VAL A 180 9.10 0.19 4.70
CA VAL A 180 8.49 0.64 5.94
C VAL A 180 9.23 0.01 7.12
N PRO A 181 9.79 0.83 8.04
CA PRO A 181 10.46 0.31 9.22
C PRO A 181 9.46 -0.31 10.19
N GLY A 182 9.90 -1.27 10.97
CA GLY A 182 9.06 -1.88 11.97
C GLY A 182 9.84 -2.40 13.18
N SER A 183 9.13 -2.92 14.17
CA SER A 183 9.77 -3.45 15.38
C SER A 183 10.76 -4.56 15.06
N ILE A 184 11.96 -4.49 15.65
CA ILE A 184 12.98 -5.54 15.54
C ILE A 184 12.51 -6.89 16.14
N ARG A 185 11.46 -6.88 16.94
CA ARG A 185 10.83 -8.08 17.51
C ARG A 185 9.71 -8.65 16.63
N ALA A 186 9.25 -7.89 15.64
CA ALA A 186 8.18 -8.31 14.76
C ALA A 186 8.77 -9.10 13.57
N ARG A 187 8.41 -10.37 13.46
CA ARG A 187 8.84 -11.24 12.35
C ARG A 187 8.47 -10.65 10.99
N GLN A 188 7.33 -9.97 10.89
CA GLN A 188 6.84 -9.38 9.63
C GLN A 188 7.66 -8.17 9.18
N SER A 189 8.45 -7.59 10.07
CA SER A 189 9.33 -6.46 9.74
C SER A 189 10.80 -6.87 9.53
N SER A 190 11.15 -8.17 9.70
CA SER A 190 12.53 -8.61 9.60
C SER A 190 13.13 -8.36 8.21
N GLY A 191 12.36 -8.58 7.15
CA GLY A 191 12.81 -8.36 5.77
C GLY A 191 12.88 -6.88 5.38
N THR A 192 11.93 -6.04 5.82
CA THR A 192 11.98 -4.59 5.56
C THR A 192 13.11 -3.93 6.33
N ASN A 193 13.34 -4.32 7.59
CA ASN A 193 14.48 -3.84 8.38
C ASN A 193 15.82 -4.28 7.77
N LEU A 194 15.89 -5.48 7.18
CA LEU A 194 17.06 -5.93 6.41
C LEU A 194 17.32 -5.05 5.20
N LEU A 195 16.29 -4.73 4.40
CA LEU A 195 16.41 -3.81 3.27
C LEU A 195 16.97 -2.46 3.72
N ILE A 196 16.44 -1.90 4.83
CA ILE A 196 16.91 -0.62 5.37
C ILE A 196 18.37 -0.73 5.84
N ARG A 197 18.73 -1.79 6.54
CA ARG A 197 20.12 -2.05 6.94
C ARG A 197 21.07 -2.11 5.74
N ASP A 198 20.60 -2.68 4.63
CA ASP A 198 21.37 -2.86 3.41
C ASP A 198 21.34 -1.61 2.50
N GLY A 199 20.83 -0.46 3.02
CA GLY A 199 20.89 0.85 2.38
C GLY A 199 19.62 1.29 1.68
N VAL A 200 18.54 0.51 1.71
CA VAL A 200 17.26 0.94 1.18
C VAL A 200 16.66 2.06 2.04
N ARG A 201 16.17 3.10 1.40
CA ARG A 201 15.56 4.26 2.08
C ARG A 201 14.36 3.83 2.93
N PRO A 202 14.28 4.25 4.21
CA PRO A 202 13.07 4.04 5.00
C PRO A 202 11.91 4.88 4.44
N PHE A 203 10.72 4.30 4.43
CA PHE A 203 9.48 5.00 4.10
C PHE A 203 8.78 5.42 5.40
N LEU A 204 8.77 6.70 5.70
CA LEU A 204 8.08 7.30 6.85
C LEU A 204 6.85 8.12 6.39
N GLY A 205 6.76 8.42 5.09
CA GLY A 205 5.65 9.16 4.50
C GLY A 205 5.90 9.46 3.02
N LEU A 206 4.93 10.11 2.36
CA LEU A 206 5.05 10.45 0.93
C LEU A 206 6.21 11.41 0.64
N GLY A 207 6.66 12.20 1.63
CA GLY A 207 7.83 13.06 1.50
C GLY A 207 9.07 12.26 1.07
N ASP A 208 9.33 11.13 1.73
CA ASP A 208 10.49 10.28 1.41
C ASP A 208 10.41 9.73 -0.02
N LEU A 209 9.21 9.40 -0.48
CA LEU A 209 8.97 8.94 -1.85
C LEU A 209 9.24 10.05 -2.87
N PHE A 210 8.74 11.26 -2.62
CA PHE A 210 8.94 12.40 -3.50
C PHE A 210 10.39 12.89 -3.51
N ASP A 211 11.13 12.72 -2.42
CA ASP A 211 12.55 13.00 -2.36
C ASP A 211 13.38 11.95 -3.10
N ALA A 212 12.90 10.69 -3.11
CA ALA A 212 13.53 9.61 -3.86
C ALA A 212 13.21 9.67 -5.36
N VAL A 213 12.00 10.08 -5.73
CA VAL A 213 11.51 10.18 -7.12
C VAL A 213 10.86 11.55 -7.34
N PRO A 214 11.66 12.62 -7.59
CA PRO A 214 11.16 13.97 -7.75
C PRO A 214 10.13 14.14 -8.88
N GLU A 215 10.20 13.30 -9.92
CA GLU A 215 9.26 13.30 -11.04
C GLU A 215 7.82 12.99 -10.61
N LEU A 216 7.64 12.22 -9.54
CA LEU A 216 6.31 11.98 -8.97
C LEU A 216 5.71 13.26 -8.39
N ARG A 217 6.53 14.15 -7.83
CA ARG A 217 6.07 15.43 -7.27
C ARG A 217 5.55 16.38 -8.36
N THR A 218 6.22 16.44 -9.50
CA THR A 218 5.81 17.31 -10.61
C THR A 218 4.57 16.82 -11.34
N ALA A 219 4.28 15.54 -11.25
CA ALA A 219 3.07 14.94 -11.83
C ALA A 219 1.81 15.18 -10.98
N VAL A 220 1.97 15.68 -9.73
CA VAL A 220 0.87 15.93 -8.79
C VAL A 220 0.50 17.40 -8.81
N PRO A 221 -0.79 17.78 -8.94
CA PRO A 221 -1.22 19.17 -8.83
C PRO A 221 -0.77 19.79 -7.50
N GLN A 222 -0.28 21.03 -7.52
CA GLN A 222 0.24 21.73 -6.34
C GLN A 222 -0.78 21.74 -5.19
N THR A 223 -2.06 21.98 -5.52
CA THR A 223 -3.16 21.94 -4.53
C THR A 223 -3.31 20.59 -3.84
N THR A 224 -3.01 19.50 -4.53
CA THR A 224 -3.03 18.14 -3.98
C THR A 224 -1.79 17.89 -3.13
N LEU A 225 -0.63 18.38 -3.54
CA LEU A 225 0.61 18.34 -2.74
C LEU A 225 0.44 19.08 -1.42
N ASP A 226 -0.15 20.28 -1.46
CA ASP A 226 -0.46 21.08 -0.27
C ASP A 226 -1.43 20.35 0.64
N PHE A 227 -2.43 19.64 0.09
CA PHE A 227 -3.38 18.81 0.85
C PHE A 227 -2.72 17.55 1.44
N VAL A 228 -1.86 16.88 0.70
CA VAL A 228 -1.11 15.69 1.15
C VAL A 228 -0.04 16.08 2.18
N GLN A 229 0.60 17.25 2.03
CA GLN A 229 1.53 17.81 3.01
C GLN A 229 0.81 18.46 4.20
N ALA A 230 -0.38 19.02 3.97
CA ALA A 230 -1.27 19.56 4.99
C ALA A 230 -2.21 18.52 5.60
N ARG A 231 -2.22 17.27 5.11
CA ARG A 231 -2.56 16.20 6.07
C ARG A 231 -1.51 16.31 7.16
N PRO A 232 -1.90 16.89 8.25
CA PRO A 232 -1.13 16.77 9.41
C PRO A 232 -1.07 15.24 9.57
N GLY A 233 0.10 14.74 9.69
CA GLY A 233 0.55 14.43 10.99
C GLY A 233 0.09 15.57 11.90
N GLY A 234 -1.14 15.94 11.85
CA GLY A 234 -1.79 16.88 12.71
C GLY A 234 -1.73 16.23 14.04
N GLY A 235 -0.55 16.37 14.60
CA GLY A 235 -0.18 15.84 15.84
C GLY A 235 -1.28 16.22 16.82
N ILE A 236 -1.27 15.64 17.96
CA ILE A 236 -2.20 15.94 19.03
C ILE A 236 -2.59 17.42 19.15
N GLU A 237 -1.86 18.32 18.50
CA GLU A 237 -2.03 19.79 18.51
C GLU A 237 -3.35 20.31 17.91
N ARG A 238 -3.99 19.57 17.00
CA ARG A 238 -5.30 19.93 16.44
C ARG A 238 -6.46 19.75 17.44
N PHE A 239 -6.22 19.02 18.53
CA PHE A 239 -7.22 18.76 19.56
C PHE A 239 -7.18 19.77 20.68
N SER A 240 -8.30 19.95 21.37
CA SER A 240 -8.35 20.78 22.57
C SER A 240 -7.39 20.26 23.65
N PRO A 241 -6.88 21.14 24.56
CA PRO A 241 -5.91 20.71 25.58
C PRO A 241 -6.28 19.44 26.33
N PRO A 242 -7.55 19.23 26.78
CA PRO A 242 -7.91 17.99 27.45
C PRO A 242 -7.85 16.72 26.62
N LEU A 243 -8.06 16.81 25.29
CA LEU A 243 -7.96 15.69 24.38
C LEU A 243 -6.50 15.40 24.00
N ARG A 244 -5.68 16.44 23.86
CA ARG A 244 -4.25 16.31 23.65
C ARG A 244 -3.54 15.59 24.80
N GLU A 245 -3.94 15.86 26.02
CA GLU A 245 -3.38 15.23 27.22
C GLU A 245 -3.62 13.72 27.21
N ILE A 246 -4.82 13.27 26.82
CA ILE A 246 -5.13 11.85 26.65
C ILE A 246 -4.25 11.23 25.54
N LEU A 247 -4.21 11.83 24.36
CA LEU A 247 -3.40 11.34 23.24
C LEU A 247 -1.91 11.29 23.57
N ALA A 248 -1.39 12.28 24.27
CA ALA A 248 0.00 12.30 24.71
C ALA A 248 0.34 11.17 25.69
N ARG A 249 -0.66 10.79 26.52
CA ARG A 249 -0.49 9.71 27.50
C ARG A 249 -0.67 8.31 26.90
N MET A 250 -1.45 8.21 25.84
CA MET A 250 -1.65 6.98 25.09
C MET A 250 -0.45 6.71 24.19
N GLY A 251 0.57 6.07 24.57
CA GLY A 251 1.71 5.72 23.69
C GLY A 251 1.28 5.09 22.34
N THR A 252 2.19 4.47 21.64
CA THR A 252 1.94 3.76 20.35
C THR A 252 1.37 2.35 20.54
N GLN A 253 1.26 1.88 21.79
CA GLN A 253 0.70 0.57 22.12
C GLN A 253 -0.76 0.71 22.56
N PRO A 254 -1.62 -0.29 22.28
CA PRO A 254 -2.97 -0.34 22.83
C PRO A 254 -2.95 -0.28 24.36
N VAL A 255 -3.85 0.51 24.93
CA VAL A 255 -3.93 0.76 26.37
C VAL A 255 -5.38 0.61 26.84
N HIS A 256 -5.58 0.15 28.08
CA HIS A 256 -6.91 0.13 28.69
C HIS A 256 -7.32 1.54 29.13
N PRO A 257 -8.58 1.99 28.90
CA PRO A 257 -9.06 3.30 29.32
C PRO A 257 -8.79 3.63 30.80
N ASP A 258 -8.91 2.63 31.67
CA ASP A 258 -8.67 2.80 33.11
C ASP A 258 -7.21 3.18 33.41
N GLN A 259 -6.24 2.68 32.62
CA GLN A 259 -4.83 3.05 32.79
C GLN A 259 -4.59 4.50 32.40
N VAL A 260 -5.29 4.97 31.35
CA VAL A 260 -5.25 6.40 30.95
C VAL A 260 -5.88 7.27 32.02
N GLY A 261 -7.02 6.86 32.56
CA GLY A 261 -7.72 7.54 33.66
C GLY A 261 -6.88 7.65 34.92
N ALA A 262 -6.31 6.53 35.36
CA ALA A 262 -5.44 6.48 36.53
C ALA A 262 -4.21 7.39 36.38
N ALA A 263 -3.58 7.37 35.18
CA ALA A 263 -2.40 8.18 34.91
C ALA A 263 -2.66 9.69 34.85
N LEU A 264 -3.90 10.10 34.55
CA LEU A 264 -4.30 11.50 34.41
C LEU A 264 -5.20 11.98 35.57
N GLY A 265 -5.49 11.13 36.54
CA GLY A 265 -6.40 11.47 37.66
C GLY A 265 -7.84 11.74 37.21
N LEU A 266 -8.30 11.15 36.10
CA LEU A 266 -9.62 11.39 35.54
C LEU A 266 -10.60 10.30 35.94
N SER A 267 -11.88 10.69 36.12
CA SER A 267 -12.94 9.71 36.36
C SER A 267 -13.20 8.86 35.13
N PRO A 268 -13.66 7.59 35.28
CA PRO A 268 -13.97 6.72 34.15
C PRO A 268 -14.97 7.33 33.16
N ALA A 269 -15.99 8.05 33.64
CA ALA A 269 -16.96 8.72 32.78
C ALA A 269 -16.32 9.81 31.90
N LEU A 270 -15.37 10.55 32.44
CA LEU A 270 -14.68 11.62 31.73
C LEU A 270 -13.70 11.04 30.68
N VAL A 271 -13.02 9.96 31.02
CA VAL A 271 -12.16 9.22 30.09
C VAL A 271 -12.98 8.67 28.93
N ALA A 272 -14.10 8.00 29.21
CA ALA A 272 -14.98 7.46 28.17
C ALA A 272 -15.52 8.54 27.23
N SER A 273 -15.99 9.69 27.81
CA SER A 273 -16.45 10.84 27.01
C SER A 273 -15.37 11.39 26.08
N ARG A 274 -14.15 11.57 26.59
CA ARG A 274 -13.02 12.12 25.82
C ARG A 274 -12.50 11.13 24.78
N LEU A 275 -12.43 9.83 25.11
CA LEU A 275 -12.05 8.80 24.16
C LEU A 275 -13.09 8.66 23.04
N GLY A 276 -14.39 8.74 23.36
CA GLY A 276 -15.46 8.77 22.35
C GLY A 276 -15.35 9.97 21.41
N ALA A 277 -15.01 11.16 21.91
CA ALA A 277 -14.76 12.33 21.06
C ALA A 277 -13.53 12.14 20.16
N LEU A 278 -12.46 11.51 20.65
CA LEU A 278 -11.26 11.18 19.87
C LEU A 278 -11.53 10.08 18.85
N GLU A 279 -12.39 9.12 19.16
CA GLU A 279 -12.80 8.04 18.24
C GLU A 279 -13.65 8.60 17.09
N LEU A 280 -14.62 9.48 17.39
CA LEU A 280 -15.38 10.20 16.36
C LEU A 280 -14.51 11.10 15.47
N ALA A 281 -13.42 11.63 16.02
CA ALA A 281 -12.43 12.41 15.27
C ALA A 281 -11.38 11.55 14.55
N GLY A 282 -11.48 10.21 14.63
CA GLY A 282 -10.55 9.28 14.03
C GLY A 282 -9.14 9.31 14.62
N ALA A 283 -8.97 9.76 15.84
CA ALA A 283 -7.67 9.88 16.52
C ALA A 283 -7.32 8.66 17.37
N VAL A 284 -8.33 7.91 17.79
CA VAL A 284 -8.20 6.62 18.48
C VAL A 284 -9.18 5.62 17.89
N MET A 285 -8.93 4.35 18.12
CA MET A 285 -9.83 3.25 17.75
C MET A 285 -10.00 2.29 18.90
N SER A 286 -11.22 1.75 19.06
CA SER A 286 -11.52 0.70 20.02
C SER A 286 -11.07 -0.67 19.47
N LEU A 287 -10.47 -1.48 20.33
CA LEU A 287 -9.97 -2.81 20.02
C LEU A 287 -10.69 -3.87 20.87
N PRO A 288 -10.69 -5.14 20.44
CA PRO A 288 -11.20 -6.24 21.24
C PRO A 288 -10.54 -6.28 22.63
N GLY A 289 -11.34 -6.62 23.66
CA GLY A 289 -10.87 -6.64 25.05
C GLY A 289 -10.93 -5.30 25.76
N GLY A 290 -11.65 -4.30 25.22
CA GLY A 290 -11.84 -2.98 25.83
C GLY A 290 -10.58 -2.09 25.74
N LEU A 291 -9.62 -2.46 24.92
CA LEU A 291 -8.42 -1.65 24.67
C LEU A 291 -8.72 -0.54 23.66
N VAL A 292 -7.96 0.55 23.75
CA VAL A 292 -7.96 1.64 22.78
C VAL A 292 -6.56 1.85 22.24
N ALA A 293 -6.46 2.10 20.95
CA ALA A 293 -5.21 2.41 20.28
C ALA A 293 -5.27 3.79 19.63
N ARG A 294 -4.15 4.47 19.62
CA ARG A 294 -3.99 5.74 18.93
C ARG A 294 -3.79 5.51 17.44
N THR A 295 -4.44 6.33 16.58
CA THR A 295 -4.37 6.28 15.11
C THR A 295 -3.61 7.47 14.51
N VAL A 296 -3.27 8.49 15.29
CA VAL A 296 -2.60 9.73 14.89
C VAL A 296 -1.34 10.00 15.72
#